data_47fae1f41d51cafb63361c397aec0d8a
#
_entry.id   47fae1f41d51cafb63361c397aec0d8a
#
_cell.length_a   1.000
_cell.length_b   1.000
_cell.length_c   1.000
_cell.angle_alpha   90.00
_cell.angle_beta   90.00
_cell.angle_gamma   90.00
#
_symmetry.space_group_name_H-M   'P 1'
#
loop_
_entity.id
_entity.type
_entity.pdbx_description
1 polymer ?
#
loop_
_entity_poly.entity_id
_entity_poly.type
_entity_poly.pdbx_seq_one_letter_code
_entity_poly.pdbx_strand_id
1 'polypeptide(L)'
;MYTLRSRSIPLNTDYDVIMVGGRRIAKQYRDALAAYFPEAFGNAYLVATAPVIGVCESRMIDGVYTLTVTDLKDCVHFEDGIAACNYDIDIHNPEGTGTSHYYFKEGTYYTIPYRSLMPKNIKNLLAAGRCISGSHEAQASFRIMPTCCSTGEAAGVAAAVAAQEHTDFPETDVKKIQALLRKHNAFIGE
;
A
#
# COMPACT_ATOMS: atom_id res chain seq x y z
N MET A 1 -7.86 11.22 4.34
CA MET A 1 -8.62 10.26 3.51
C MET A 1 -9.19 9.23 4.46
N TYR A 2 -10.50 9.22 4.70
CA TYR A 2 -11.08 8.24 5.62
C TYR A 2 -11.19 6.90 4.93
N THR A 3 -10.47 5.93 5.42
CA THR A 3 -10.60 4.55 4.99
C THR A 3 -11.84 3.97 5.68
N LEU A 4 -12.87 3.66 4.90
CA LEU A 4 -13.88 2.73 5.36
C LEU A 4 -13.20 1.35 5.40
N ARG A 5 -12.81 0.89 6.58
CA ARG A 5 -12.57 -0.54 6.75
C ARG A 5 -13.87 -1.25 6.42
N SER A 6 -13.83 -2.13 5.46
CA SER A 6 -14.94 -3.03 5.22
C SER A 6 -14.97 -4.09 6.33
N ARG A 7 -15.41 -3.73 7.51
CA ARG A 7 -16.28 -4.67 8.21
C ARG A 7 -17.45 -4.81 7.25
N SER A 8 -17.68 -6.02 6.78
CA SER A 8 -18.86 -6.34 5.99
C SER A 8 -20.06 -5.68 6.65
N ILE A 9 -20.54 -4.56 6.10
CA ILE A 9 -21.83 -4.01 6.48
C ILE A 9 -22.77 -5.14 6.12
N PRO A 10 -23.53 -5.71 7.09
CA PRO A 10 -24.46 -6.78 6.75
C PRO A 10 -25.41 -6.22 5.70
N LEU A 11 -25.44 -6.82 4.52
CA LEU A 11 -26.27 -6.38 3.39
C LEU A 11 -27.79 -6.46 3.67
N ASN A 12 -28.16 -6.97 4.85
CA ASN A 12 -29.56 -7.21 5.28
C ASN A 12 -30.04 -6.27 6.39
N THR A 13 -29.34 -5.17 6.66
CA THR A 13 -29.81 -4.13 7.59
C THR A 13 -30.55 -3.04 6.82
N ASP A 14 -31.79 -2.80 7.17
CA ASP A 14 -32.59 -1.68 6.67
C ASP A 14 -32.01 -0.37 7.23
N TYR A 15 -31.36 0.40 6.37
CA TYR A 15 -30.94 1.76 6.67
C TYR A 15 -31.76 2.74 5.85
N ASP A 16 -32.38 3.72 6.50
CA ASP A 16 -33.06 4.82 5.79
C ASP A 16 -32.05 5.71 5.04
N VAL A 17 -30.82 5.82 5.54
CA VAL A 17 -29.74 6.62 4.94
C VAL A 17 -28.38 6.00 5.20
N ILE A 18 -27.61 5.69 4.14
CA ILE A 18 -26.20 5.35 4.21
C ILE A 18 -25.38 6.57 3.77
N MET A 19 -24.69 7.23 4.70
CA MET A 19 -23.81 8.35 4.38
C MET A 19 -22.36 7.88 4.21
N VAL A 20 -21.86 7.97 2.98
CA VAL A 20 -20.45 7.77 2.69
C VAL A 20 -19.68 9.06 3.05
N GLY A 21 -18.84 8.98 4.09
CA GLY A 21 -18.25 10.13 4.77
C GLY A 21 -17.40 11.09 3.93
N GLY A 22 -16.77 10.62 2.84
CA GLY A 22 -15.78 11.40 2.10
C GLY A 22 -16.27 12.76 1.57
N ARG A 23 -17.43 12.84 0.94
CA ARG A 23 -17.98 14.11 0.41
C ARG A 23 -18.41 15.06 1.51
N ARG A 24 -19.00 14.56 2.59
CA ARG A 24 -19.40 15.35 3.75
C ARG A 24 -18.17 15.96 4.41
N ILE A 25 -17.12 15.18 4.59
CA ILE A 25 -15.87 15.65 5.19
C ILE A 25 -15.19 16.70 4.32
N ALA A 26 -15.12 16.51 3.02
CA ALA A 26 -14.59 17.52 2.10
C ALA A 26 -15.33 18.86 2.24
N LYS A 27 -16.67 18.84 2.36
CA LYS A 27 -17.47 20.03 2.63
C LYS A 27 -17.14 20.63 3.99
N GLN A 28 -17.04 19.82 5.05
CA GLN A 28 -16.71 20.31 6.39
C GLN A 28 -15.32 20.96 6.44
N TYR A 29 -14.32 20.40 5.76
CA TYR A 29 -13.00 21.00 5.64
C TYR A 29 -13.06 22.36 4.91
N ARG A 30 -13.78 22.44 3.80
CA ARG A 30 -13.96 23.71 3.09
C ARG A 30 -14.62 24.75 4.00
N ASP A 31 -15.68 24.39 4.70
CA ASP A 31 -16.42 25.31 5.58
C ASP A 31 -15.54 25.76 6.76
N ALA A 32 -14.76 24.85 7.35
CA ALA A 32 -13.81 25.19 8.41
C ALA A 32 -12.70 26.11 7.91
N LEU A 33 -12.07 25.79 6.77
CA LEU A 33 -11.02 26.64 6.19
C LEU A 33 -11.53 28.04 5.87
N ALA A 34 -12.75 28.17 5.32
CA ALA A 34 -13.36 29.45 5.05
C ALA A 34 -13.68 30.23 6.34
N ALA A 35 -14.04 29.55 7.43
CA ALA A 35 -14.31 30.18 8.71
C ALA A 35 -13.05 30.65 9.45
N TYR A 36 -12.00 29.82 9.46
CA TYR A 36 -10.76 30.12 10.20
C TYR A 36 -9.75 30.95 9.40
N PHE A 37 -9.78 30.86 8.07
CA PHE A 37 -8.86 31.55 7.16
C PHE A 37 -9.62 32.22 6.02
N PRO A 38 -10.52 33.20 6.33
CA PRO A 38 -11.43 33.78 5.35
C PRO A 38 -10.72 34.52 4.20
N GLU A 39 -9.57 35.14 4.45
CA GLU A 39 -8.80 35.81 3.41
C GLU A 39 -8.30 34.87 2.31
N ALA A 40 -7.89 33.66 2.70
CA ALA A 40 -7.37 32.69 1.76
C ALA A 40 -8.47 31.77 1.18
N PHE A 41 -9.46 31.40 1.99
CA PHE A 41 -10.43 30.33 1.64
C PHE A 41 -11.89 30.78 1.68
N GLY A 42 -12.18 32.09 1.94
CA GLY A 42 -13.57 32.58 2.02
C GLY A 42 -14.38 32.33 0.75
N ASN A 43 -13.74 32.41 -0.41
CA ASN A 43 -14.33 32.12 -1.72
C ASN A 43 -14.02 30.73 -2.27
N ALA A 44 -13.43 29.85 -1.45
CA ALA A 44 -13.12 28.48 -1.88
C ALA A 44 -14.40 27.68 -2.12
N TYR A 45 -14.41 26.89 -3.16
CA TYR A 45 -15.50 25.99 -3.50
C TYR A 45 -14.97 24.58 -3.87
N LEU A 46 -15.82 23.59 -3.69
CA LEU A 46 -15.49 22.21 -4.03
C LEU A 46 -15.61 22.01 -5.54
N VAL A 47 -14.49 21.83 -6.22
CA VAL A 47 -14.46 21.61 -7.68
C VAL A 47 -14.97 20.22 -8.04
N ALA A 48 -14.46 19.19 -7.37
CA ALA A 48 -14.83 17.81 -7.62
C ALA A 48 -14.52 16.92 -6.42
N THR A 49 -15.15 15.76 -6.39
CA THR A 49 -14.78 14.63 -5.53
C THR A 49 -14.47 13.42 -6.40
N ALA A 50 -13.63 12.51 -5.91
CA ALA A 50 -13.38 11.26 -6.62
C ALA A 50 -14.69 10.51 -6.91
N PRO A 51 -14.84 9.90 -8.10
CA PRO A 51 -16.05 9.16 -8.48
C PRO A 51 -16.23 7.86 -7.68
N VAL A 52 -15.11 7.32 -7.16
CA VAL A 52 -15.08 6.09 -6.37
C VAL A 52 -14.35 6.31 -5.05
N ILE A 53 -14.67 5.47 -4.06
CA ILE A 53 -13.98 5.48 -2.77
C ILE A 53 -12.58 4.90 -2.94
N GLY A 54 -11.57 5.61 -2.41
CA GLY A 54 -10.21 5.07 -2.31
C GLY A 54 -10.11 4.07 -1.15
N VAL A 55 -10.00 2.79 -1.47
CA VAL A 55 -9.83 1.72 -0.48
C VAL A 55 -8.34 1.50 -0.25
N CYS A 56 -7.87 1.80 0.98
CA CYS A 56 -6.46 1.63 1.32
C CYS A 56 -6.10 0.18 1.63
N GLU A 57 -7.01 -0.55 2.25
CA GLU A 57 -6.83 -1.95 2.63
C GLU A 57 -8.10 -2.74 2.31
N SER A 58 -7.95 -3.91 1.69
CA SER A 58 -9.05 -4.84 1.48
C SER A 58 -8.55 -6.28 1.60
N ARG A 59 -8.14 -6.89 0.49
CA ARG A 59 -7.63 -8.26 0.44
C ARG A 59 -6.14 -8.25 0.16
N MET A 60 -5.41 -9.11 0.87
CA MET A 60 -4.01 -9.45 0.61
C MET A 60 -3.92 -10.93 0.27
N ILE A 61 -2.92 -11.30 -0.51
CA ILE A 61 -2.67 -12.71 -0.80
C ILE A 61 -2.11 -13.42 0.43
N ASP A 62 -2.34 -14.72 0.55
CA ASP A 62 -1.56 -15.58 1.42
C ASP A 62 -0.27 -15.96 0.68
N GLY A 63 0.78 -15.17 0.87
CA GLY A 63 2.05 -15.25 0.17
C GLY A 63 3.02 -16.24 0.78
N VAL A 64 4.03 -16.63 0.00
CA VAL A 64 5.14 -17.49 0.46
C VAL A 64 5.85 -16.87 1.68
N TYR A 65 5.90 -15.54 1.72
CA TYR A 65 6.34 -14.78 2.88
C TYR A 65 5.31 -13.70 3.22
N THR A 66 5.00 -13.54 4.51
CA THR A 66 4.15 -12.46 5.00
C THR A 66 5.03 -11.42 5.68
N LEU A 67 5.14 -10.24 5.07
CA LEU A 67 5.90 -9.12 5.62
C LEU A 67 5.25 -8.64 6.92
N THR A 68 6.00 -8.58 8.00
CA THR A 68 5.49 -8.27 9.34
C THR A 68 5.91 -6.88 9.82
N VAL A 69 5.21 -6.35 10.82
CA VAL A 69 5.59 -5.08 11.46
C VAL A 69 6.99 -5.14 12.09
N THR A 70 7.42 -6.31 12.54
CA THR A 70 8.76 -6.51 13.11
C THR A 70 9.82 -6.34 12.03
N ASP A 71 9.62 -6.94 10.84
CA ASP A 71 10.53 -6.75 9.71
C ASP A 71 10.71 -5.26 9.36
N LEU A 72 9.63 -4.51 9.41
CA LEU A 72 9.65 -3.08 9.13
C LEU A 72 10.43 -2.32 10.19
N LYS A 73 10.10 -2.52 11.47
CA LYS A 73 10.74 -1.81 12.59
C LYS A 73 12.22 -2.11 12.71
N ASP A 74 12.61 -3.34 12.40
CA ASP A 74 14.00 -3.79 12.40
C ASP A 74 14.73 -3.38 11.11
N CYS A 75 14.04 -2.70 10.18
CA CYS A 75 14.59 -2.30 8.88
C CYS A 75 15.26 -3.47 8.15
N VAL A 76 14.59 -4.62 8.07
CA VAL A 76 15.16 -5.84 7.50
C VAL A 76 15.45 -5.65 6.01
N HIS A 77 16.67 -5.98 5.60
CA HIS A 77 17.08 -6.05 4.20
C HIS A 77 17.09 -7.52 3.76
N PHE A 78 16.09 -7.91 2.98
CA PHE A 78 15.97 -9.27 2.49
C PHE A 78 16.90 -9.52 1.30
N GLU A 79 17.49 -10.72 1.22
CA GLU A 79 18.32 -11.13 0.06
C GLU A 79 17.58 -11.07 -1.27
N ASP A 80 16.27 -11.38 -1.23
CA ASP A 80 15.36 -11.31 -2.36
C ASP A 80 14.57 -9.98 -2.41
N GLY A 81 15.10 -8.90 -1.82
CA GLY A 81 14.49 -7.58 -1.84
C GLY A 81 14.32 -7.03 -3.25
N ILE A 82 13.11 -6.56 -3.59
CA ILE A 82 12.76 -6.03 -4.92
C ILE A 82 12.21 -4.61 -4.89
N ALA A 83 12.02 -4.07 -3.73
CA ALA A 83 11.63 -2.69 -3.50
C ALA A 83 12.10 -2.26 -2.11
N ALA A 84 12.27 -0.97 -1.88
CA ALA A 84 12.57 -0.40 -0.57
C ALA A 84 11.49 0.60 -0.15
N CYS A 85 11.25 0.71 1.15
CA CYS A 85 10.27 1.63 1.70
C CYS A 85 10.72 2.12 3.08
N ASN A 86 10.41 3.37 3.39
CA ASN A 86 10.61 3.98 4.72
C ASN A 86 9.42 4.85 5.14
N TYR A 87 8.27 4.63 4.54
CA TYR A 87 7.07 5.35 4.92
C TYR A 87 6.59 4.90 6.30
N ASP A 88 6.11 5.84 7.11
CA ASP A 88 5.57 5.60 8.45
C ASP A 88 4.59 4.42 8.47
N ILE A 89 4.54 3.73 9.62
CA ILE A 89 3.44 2.83 9.89
C ILE A 89 2.27 3.70 10.38
N ASP A 90 1.38 4.04 9.46
CA ASP A 90 0.24 4.94 9.68
C ASP A 90 -1.07 4.15 9.81
N ILE A 91 -1.48 3.88 11.04
CA ILE A 91 -2.68 3.11 11.35
C ILE A 91 -3.79 4.05 11.81
N HIS A 92 -4.83 4.16 10.98
CA HIS A 92 -6.05 4.87 11.36
C HIS A 92 -6.86 4.06 12.38
N ASN A 93 -7.19 4.66 13.53
CA ASN A 93 -8.01 4.00 14.54
C ASN A 93 -9.45 3.78 14.01
N PRO A 94 -9.92 2.52 13.90
CA PRO A 94 -11.28 2.24 13.42
C PRO A 94 -12.38 2.56 14.42
N GLU A 95 -12.05 2.69 15.72
CA GLU A 95 -12.99 2.85 16.82
C GLU A 95 -12.96 4.24 17.45
N GLY A 96 -12.15 5.16 16.92
CA GLY A 96 -11.99 6.50 17.50
C GLY A 96 -11.41 7.52 16.53
N THR A 97 -11.15 8.71 17.08
CA THR A 97 -10.41 9.77 16.40
C THR A 97 -8.92 9.62 16.68
N GLY A 98 -8.11 9.67 15.64
CA GLY A 98 -6.65 9.63 15.72
C GLY A 98 -6.01 8.55 14.89
N THR A 99 -4.71 8.67 14.76
CA THR A 99 -3.81 7.77 14.05
C THR A 99 -2.69 7.37 14.97
N SER A 100 -2.28 6.10 14.90
CA SER A 100 -1.05 5.65 15.54
C SER A 100 0.04 5.68 14.48
N HIS A 101 1.12 6.42 14.76
CA HIS A 101 2.26 6.54 13.85
C HIS A 101 3.51 5.94 14.49
N TYR A 102 4.28 5.22 13.65
CA TYR A 102 5.66 4.86 13.94
C TYR A 102 6.54 5.44 12.85
N TYR A 103 7.44 6.35 13.22
CA TYR A 103 8.35 7.03 12.32
C TYR A 103 9.67 6.27 12.23
N PHE A 104 10.14 6.05 11.01
CA PHE A 104 11.47 5.49 10.80
C PHE A 104 12.54 6.54 11.07
N LYS A 105 13.70 6.09 11.53
CA LYS A 105 14.88 6.96 11.66
C LYS A 105 15.29 7.44 10.27
N GLU A 106 15.68 8.71 10.17
CA GLU A 106 16.18 9.28 8.92
C GLU A 106 17.33 8.45 8.32
N GLY A 107 17.25 8.20 7.01
CA GLY A 107 18.21 7.38 6.29
C GLY A 107 18.02 5.86 6.42
N THR A 108 17.07 5.39 7.26
CA THR A 108 16.76 3.95 7.34
C THR A 108 15.60 3.57 6.43
N TYR A 109 15.57 2.32 6.01
CA TYR A 109 14.49 1.75 5.21
C TYR A 109 14.46 0.23 5.41
N TYR A 110 13.36 -0.38 5.05
CA TYR A 110 13.24 -1.84 4.93
C TYR A 110 13.08 -2.23 3.46
N THR A 111 13.34 -3.47 3.12
CA THR A 111 13.08 -3.97 1.76
C THR A 111 11.86 -4.89 1.73
N ILE A 112 11.22 -4.98 0.57
CA ILE A 112 10.09 -5.88 0.33
C ILE A 112 10.62 -7.12 -0.38
N PRO A 113 10.49 -8.32 0.21
CA PRO A 113 10.99 -9.52 -0.41
C PRO A 113 10.12 -9.98 -1.59
N TYR A 114 10.72 -10.50 -2.63
CA TYR A 114 10.03 -11.06 -3.80
C TYR A 114 8.98 -12.10 -3.42
N ARG A 115 9.28 -12.92 -2.40
CA ARG A 115 8.37 -13.94 -1.86
C ARG A 115 7.04 -13.41 -1.34
N SER A 116 6.95 -12.12 -0.99
CA SER A 116 5.68 -11.50 -0.57
C SER A 116 4.72 -11.25 -1.73
N LEU A 117 5.21 -11.33 -2.98
CA LEU A 117 4.42 -11.16 -4.19
C LEU A 117 3.83 -12.50 -4.68
N MET A 118 4.33 -13.63 -4.18
CA MET A 118 4.00 -14.97 -4.65
C MET A 118 2.93 -15.63 -3.76
N PRO A 119 1.73 -15.99 -4.29
CA PRO A 119 0.78 -16.82 -3.55
C PRO A 119 1.34 -18.22 -3.29
N LYS A 120 1.08 -18.79 -2.10
CA LYS A 120 1.58 -20.11 -1.70
C LYS A 120 1.20 -21.25 -2.65
N ASN A 121 0.02 -21.20 -3.24
CA ASN A 121 -0.56 -22.33 -3.95
C ASN A 121 -0.69 -22.11 -5.46
N ILE A 122 -0.15 -21.01 -6.01
CA ILE A 122 -0.25 -20.67 -7.43
C ILE A 122 1.13 -20.26 -7.94
N LYS A 123 1.69 -21.02 -8.86
CA LYS A 123 3.07 -20.86 -9.31
C LYS A 123 3.27 -19.78 -10.38
N ASN A 124 2.22 -19.49 -11.16
CA ASN A 124 2.28 -18.56 -12.29
C ASN A 124 1.50 -17.26 -12.06
N LEU A 125 1.38 -16.84 -10.80
CA LEU A 125 0.72 -15.60 -10.39
C LEU A 125 1.64 -14.79 -9.48
N LEU A 126 1.72 -13.50 -9.74
CA LEU A 126 2.27 -12.50 -8.82
C LEU A 126 1.20 -11.48 -8.46
N ALA A 127 1.22 -11.04 -7.23
CA ALA A 127 0.46 -9.88 -6.78
C ALA A 127 1.41 -8.72 -6.54
N ALA A 128 1.01 -7.49 -6.87
CA ALA A 128 1.79 -6.29 -6.63
C ALA A 128 0.92 -5.17 -6.03
N GLY A 129 1.54 -4.19 -5.42
CA GLY A 129 0.85 -3.07 -4.80
C GLY A 129 0.29 -3.42 -3.43
N ARG A 130 -0.90 -2.91 -3.11
CA ARG A 130 -1.50 -3.02 -1.77
C ARG A 130 -1.96 -4.41 -1.36
N CYS A 131 -2.00 -5.35 -2.28
CA CYS A 131 -2.49 -6.71 -2.06
C CYS A 131 -1.38 -7.75 -1.89
N ILE A 132 -0.10 -7.35 -1.83
CA ILE A 132 0.99 -8.27 -1.49
C ILE A 132 0.80 -8.81 -0.08
N SER A 133 1.48 -9.91 0.24
CA SER A 133 1.36 -10.57 1.55
C SER A 133 2.05 -9.77 2.65
N GLY A 134 1.28 -9.27 3.60
CA GLY A 134 1.76 -8.53 4.76
C GLY A 134 0.78 -8.55 5.91
N SER A 135 1.27 -8.25 7.13
CA SER A 135 0.38 -7.99 8.26
C SER A 135 -0.36 -6.66 8.06
N HIS A 136 -1.45 -6.47 8.79
CA HIS A 136 -2.20 -5.22 8.76
C HIS A 136 -1.32 -3.99 9.02
N GLU A 137 -0.44 -4.08 10.02
CA GLU A 137 0.47 -2.99 10.40
C GLU A 137 1.54 -2.75 9.33
N ALA A 138 2.06 -3.82 8.72
CA ALA A 138 3.02 -3.69 7.63
C ALA A 138 2.36 -3.04 6.40
N GLN A 139 1.13 -3.43 6.08
CA GLN A 139 0.35 -2.85 5.00
C GLN A 139 0.13 -1.35 5.19
N ALA A 140 -0.02 -0.89 6.43
CA ALA A 140 -0.18 0.53 6.75
C ALA A 140 1.02 1.39 6.27
N SER A 141 2.21 0.80 6.11
CA SER A 141 3.40 1.44 5.56
C SER A 141 3.52 1.24 4.04
N PHE A 142 3.56 0.00 3.55
CA PHE A 142 3.87 -0.26 2.14
C PHE A 142 2.73 0.07 1.14
N ARG A 143 1.53 0.39 1.61
CA ARG A 143 0.36 0.69 0.76
C ARG A 143 0.43 1.98 -0.05
N ILE A 144 1.45 2.79 0.15
CA ILE A 144 1.61 4.08 -0.54
C ILE A 144 1.92 3.92 -2.03
N MET A 145 1.56 4.93 -2.82
CA MET A 145 1.73 4.88 -4.28
C MET A 145 3.16 4.56 -4.74
N PRO A 146 4.23 5.19 -4.21
CA PRO A 146 5.59 4.87 -4.66
C PRO A 146 5.94 3.39 -4.48
N THR A 147 5.66 2.83 -3.31
CA THR A 147 5.92 1.41 -3.03
C THR A 147 5.06 0.49 -3.90
N CYS A 148 3.80 0.85 -4.14
CA CYS A 148 2.94 0.09 -5.06
C CYS A 148 3.48 0.10 -6.49
N CYS A 149 4.03 1.23 -6.96
CA CYS A 149 4.67 1.33 -8.26
C CYS A 149 5.94 0.47 -8.34
N SER A 150 6.80 0.54 -7.30
CA SER A 150 8.03 -0.26 -7.26
C SER A 150 7.76 -1.76 -7.26
N THR A 151 6.80 -2.23 -6.47
CA THR A 151 6.38 -3.65 -6.49
C THR A 151 5.74 -4.05 -7.81
N GLY A 152 5.02 -3.14 -8.47
CA GLY A 152 4.46 -3.33 -9.81
C GLY A 152 5.53 -3.48 -10.88
N GLU A 153 6.55 -2.62 -10.86
CA GLU A 153 7.72 -2.72 -11.74
C GLU A 153 8.44 -4.05 -11.53
N ALA A 154 8.70 -4.41 -10.27
CA ALA A 154 9.36 -5.67 -9.94
C ALA A 154 8.59 -6.89 -10.44
N ALA A 155 7.25 -6.90 -10.28
CA ALA A 155 6.41 -7.97 -10.80
C ALA A 155 6.45 -8.05 -12.34
N GLY A 156 6.45 -6.90 -13.03
CA GLY A 156 6.58 -6.83 -14.47
C GLY A 156 7.92 -7.36 -14.98
N VAL A 157 9.03 -6.97 -14.33
CA VAL A 157 10.37 -7.48 -14.64
C VAL A 157 10.45 -8.99 -14.39
N ALA A 158 9.92 -9.46 -13.25
CA ALA A 158 9.88 -10.88 -12.92
C ALA A 158 9.09 -11.68 -13.97
N ALA A 159 7.94 -11.17 -14.40
CA ALA A 159 7.13 -11.81 -15.44
C ALA A 159 7.89 -11.91 -16.78
N ALA A 160 8.64 -10.86 -17.15
CA ALA A 160 9.45 -10.88 -18.35
C ALA A 160 10.59 -11.92 -18.29
N VAL A 161 11.29 -11.99 -17.15
CA VAL A 161 12.36 -12.98 -16.92
C VAL A 161 11.78 -14.40 -16.95
N ALA A 162 10.71 -14.66 -16.21
CA ALA A 162 10.05 -15.97 -16.17
C ALA A 162 9.61 -16.45 -17.57
N ALA A 163 9.01 -15.53 -18.36
CA ALA A 163 8.59 -15.84 -19.73
C ALA A 163 9.77 -16.15 -20.65
N GLN A 164 10.89 -15.42 -20.53
CA GLN A 164 12.10 -15.66 -21.35
C GLN A 164 12.80 -16.97 -20.98
N GLU A 165 12.77 -17.35 -19.71
CA GLU A 165 13.43 -18.55 -19.19
C GLU A 165 12.51 -19.77 -19.16
N HIS A 166 11.22 -19.60 -19.49
CA HIS A 166 10.19 -20.64 -19.43
C HIS A 166 10.11 -21.30 -18.02
N THR A 167 10.20 -20.47 -16.97
CA THR A 167 10.13 -20.87 -15.57
C THR A 167 8.85 -20.39 -14.89
N ASP A 168 8.43 -21.06 -13.83
CA ASP A 168 7.42 -20.53 -12.91
C ASP A 168 8.06 -19.49 -11.98
N PHE A 169 7.26 -18.58 -11.40
CA PHE A 169 7.77 -17.49 -10.55
C PHE A 169 8.62 -17.96 -9.36
N PRO A 170 8.29 -19.06 -8.65
CA PRO A 170 9.14 -19.54 -7.57
C PRO A 170 10.53 -20.04 -8.01
N GLU A 171 10.69 -20.38 -9.29
CA GLU A 171 11.93 -20.89 -9.88
C GLU A 171 12.74 -19.80 -10.59
N THR A 172 12.15 -18.60 -10.74
CA THR A 172 12.78 -17.46 -11.42
C THR A 172 13.94 -16.94 -10.59
N ASP A 173 15.09 -16.71 -11.23
CA ASP A 173 16.29 -16.18 -10.57
C ASP A 173 16.08 -14.72 -10.12
N VAL A 174 15.89 -14.52 -8.83
CA VAL A 174 15.71 -13.19 -8.24
C VAL A 174 16.89 -12.26 -8.46
N LYS A 175 18.12 -12.78 -8.60
CA LYS A 175 19.31 -11.96 -8.87
C LYS A 175 19.26 -11.31 -10.25
N LYS A 176 18.66 -11.99 -11.23
CA LYS A 176 18.41 -11.40 -12.55
C LYS A 176 17.35 -10.30 -12.48
N ILE A 177 16.27 -10.53 -11.73
CA ILE A 177 15.24 -9.52 -11.48
C ILE A 177 15.89 -8.27 -10.85
N GLN A 178 16.66 -8.44 -9.78
CA GLN A 178 17.35 -7.36 -9.08
C GLN A 178 18.33 -6.62 -9.99
N ALA A 179 19.09 -7.33 -10.83
CA ALA A 179 20.02 -6.72 -11.77
C ALA A 179 19.31 -5.84 -12.81
N LEU A 180 18.16 -6.31 -13.34
CA LEU A 180 17.35 -5.53 -14.28
C LEU A 180 16.72 -4.31 -13.62
N LEU A 181 16.18 -4.45 -12.40
CA LEU A 181 15.63 -3.33 -11.64
C LEU A 181 16.69 -2.24 -11.41
N ARG A 182 17.90 -2.60 -10.98
CA ARG A 182 19.01 -1.65 -10.83
C ARG A 182 19.42 -1.00 -12.16
N LYS A 183 19.42 -1.76 -13.26
CA LYS A 183 19.67 -1.23 -14.61
C LYS A 183 18.64 -0.17 -15.02
N HIS A 184 17.40 -0.29 -14.54
CA HIS A 184 16.35 0.70 -14.75
C HIS A 184 16.37 1.83 -13.71
N ASN A 185 17.40 1.92 -12.87
CA ASN A 185 17.55 2.87 -11.77
C ASN A 185 16.50 2.72 -10.66
N ALA A 186 15.87 1.56 -10.50
CA ALA A 186 15.01 1.29 -9.38
C ALA A 186 15.86 1.15 -8.09
N PHE A 187 15.44 1.81 -7.02
CA PHE A 187 16.04 1.65 -5.71
C PHE A 187 15.38 0.46 -4.99
N ILE A 188 16.13 -0.62 -4.85
CA ILE A 188 15.67 -1.87 -4.21
C ILE A 188 16.40 -2.16 -2.89
N GLY A 189 17.16 -1.19 -2.39
CA GLY A 189 18.10 -1.34 -1.29
C GLY A 189 19.49 -1.79 -1.76
N GLU A 190 20.46 -1.62 -0.90
CA GLU A 190 21.83 -2.07 -1.11
C GLU A 190 22.03 -3.50 -0.58
#